data_a6fa70a3d518c06dfe8e7ffcb354ec07
#
_entry.id   a6fa70a3d518c06dfe8e7ffcb354ec07
#
_cell.length_a   1.000
_cell.length_b   1.000
_cell.length_c   1.000
_cell.angle_alpha   90.00
_cell.angle_beta   90.00
_cell.angle_gamma   90.00
#
_symmetry.space_group_name_H-M   'P 1'
#
loop_
_entity.id
_entity.type
_entity.pdbx_description
1 polymer ?
#
loop_
_entity_poly.entity_id
_entity_poly.type
_entity_poly.pdbx_seq_one_letter_code
_entity_poly.pdbx_strand_id
1 'polypeptide(L)'
;MAEAKRRWAERLTPEAIGGGFVFAVVFGVGFAPLFGAPGYEQALLTGLVAPSTAAVAAARALSLERRAPVAQLLRGASLGARYAAIAFASSLLHGVRVGFCSLGGAALYFALTAGVGTVLGGLWGGFVAEGARRARRPRLHAALFGIALPLGAALVSVGRFVRSPMVFAYDPFVGYFAGTLYDTVIDAGTPLLTYRLGSLASAVAAFALASLFVRRDDGGLVLDRSRPHFRAGLTLAAIAAGASFGISVSGPALGHWHTPESIARALGGRDSGPRCDVIHPDDMPRDVAALLVRDCEEQLALVEEALGARGPERITAYFFRDAGEKKALMGAGDTYIAKPWRREVYLQVAAYPHPVLAHELAHVVAGSFGVGPFRVAGRYGGLLPDPGMIEGVAVAAAPEHDVLSELEWSRAMLELGILPKLSSVFSLGFLGEASSKSYTVAGAVVQYLMDTAGKDKVRAIYKGTPPEIAVGQSWDAIDAAFRAHLRTLPFSPDTLAYAKARFDRPADRKSVV
;
A
#
# COMPACT_ATOMS: atom_id res chain seq x y z
N MET A 1 14.61 3.59 -47.25
CA MET A 1 14.07 2.93 -46.05
C MET A 1 15.14 2.54 -45.04
N ALA A 2 16.29 1.99 -45.43
CA ALA A 2 17.39 1.62 -44.52
C ALA A 2 18.04 2.85 -43.86
N GLU A 3 18.25 3.94 -44.57
CA GLU A 3 18.84 5.18 -44.06
C GLU A 3 17.90 5.93 -43.08
N ALA A 4 16.59 5.88 -43.31
CA ALA A 4 15.59 6.40 -42.38
C ALA A 4 15.54 5.57 -41.09
N LYS A 5 15.60 4.24 -41.17
CA LYS A 5 15.71 3.34 -40.02
C LYS A 5 16.98 3.58 -39.20
N ARG A 6 18.11 3.85 -39.90
CA ARG A 6 19.39 4.15 -39.26
C ARG A 6 19.34 5.50 -38.53
N ARG A 7 18.75 6.53 -39.12
CA ARG A 7 18.54 7.86 -38.49
C ARG A 7 17.58 7.80 -37.30
N TRP A 8 16.57 6.94 -37.31
CA TRP A 8 15.69 6.71 -36.18
C TRP A 8 16.41 5.97 -35.02
N ALA A 9 17.22 4.95 -35.32
CA ALA A 9 17.98 4.22 -34.31
C ALA A 9 19.08 5.10 -33.65
N GLU A 10 19.66 6.03 -34.39
CA GLU A 10 20.64 6.99 -33.88
C GLU A 10 20.01 8.09 -32.98
N ARG A 11 18.69 8.32 -33.06
CA ARG A 11 17.94 9.31 -32.25
C ARG A 11 17.42 8.77 -30.91
N LEU A 12 17.38 7.47 -30.70
CA LEU A 12 16.88 6.86 -29.45
C LEU A 12 18.00 6.82 -28.40
N THR A 13 18.18 7.92 -27.69
CA THR A 13 19.08 7.95 -26.54
C THR A 13 18.50 7.15 -25.36
N PRO A 14 19.35 6.61 -24.45
CA PRO A 14 18.87 5.95 -23.24
C PRO A 14 17.88 6.80 -22.43
N GLU A 15 18.05 8.13 -22.48
CA GLU A 15 17.16 9.09 -21.83
C GLU A 15 15.77 9.14 -22.50
N ALA A 16 15.72 9.15 -23.83
CA ALA A 16 14.45 9.16 -24.56
C ALA A 16 13.69 7.84 -24.40
N ILE A 17 14.41 6.70 -24.44
CA ILE A 17 13.82 5.36 -24.22
C ILE A 17 13.21 5.28 -22.81
N GLY A 18 13.95 5.71 -21.78
CA GLY A 18 13.49 5.70 -20.40
C GLY A 18 12.27 6.60 -20.17
N GLY A 19 12.29 7.82 -20.73
CA GLY A 19 11.15 8.75 -20.66
C GLY A 19 9.91 8.21 -21.37
N GLY A 20 10.08 7.62 -22.56
CA GLY A 20 9.01 6.94 -23.30
C GLY A 20 8.43 5.75 -22.54
N PHE A 21 9.27 4.97 -21.86
CA PHE A 21 8.83 3.86 -21.02
C PHE A 21 8.00 4.35 -19.81
N VAL A 22 8.49 5.37 -19.09
CA VAL A 22 7.74 5.96 -17.96
C VAL A 22 6.38 6.49 -18.45
N PHE A 23 6.36 7.22 -19.58
CA PHE A 23 5.11 7.69 -20.17
C PHE A 23 4.17 6.53 -20.50
N ALA A 24 4.65 5.51 -21.23
CA ALA A 24 3.83 4.38 -21.68
C ALA A 24 3.21 3.61 -20.51
N VAL A 25 3.99 3.37 -19.43
CA VAL A 25 3.50 2.65 -18.25
C VAL A 25 2.49 3.50 -17.46
N VAL A 26 2.85 4.75 -17.11
CA VAL A 26 1.98 5.60 -16.27
C VAL A 26 0.70 5.98 -17.01
N PHE A 27 0.81 6.32 -18.30
CA PHE A 27 -0.33 6.63 -19.15
C PHE A 27 -1.19 5.38 -19.42
N GLY A 28 -0.57 4.24 -19.74
CA GLY A 28 -1.30 3.00 -20.02
C GLY A 28 -2.08 2.48 -18.82
N VAL A 29 -1.46 2.46 -17.63
CA VAL A 29 -2.12 2.01 -16.39
C VAL A 29 -3.19 2.99 -15.93
N GLY A 30 -3.11 4.28 -16.29
CA GLY A 30 -4.13 5.28 -15.98
C GLY A 30 -5.52 4.99 -16.57
N PHE A 31 -5.67 3.99 -17.46
CA PHE A 31 -6.98 3.50 -17.91
C PHE A 31 -7.58 2.44 -16.96
N ALA A 32 -6.76 1.89 -16.05
CA ALA A 32 -7.27 0.96 -15.04
C ALA A 32 -8.02 1.70 -13.93
N PRO A 33 -9.03 1.07 -13.30
CA PRO A 33 -9.68 1.60 -12.10
C PRO A 33 -8.64 1.98 -11.03
N LEU A 34 -8.93 3.01 -10.23
CA LEU A 34 -8.07 3.62 -9.20
C LEU A 34 -6.90 4.47 -9.74
N PHE A 35 -6.35 4.16 -10.93
CA PHE A 35 -5.20 4.87 -11.49
C PHE A 35 -5.59 6.03 -12.45
N GLY A 36 -6.89 6.30 -12.60
CA GLY A 36 -7.40 7.25 -13.58
C GLY A 36 -7.30 8.73 -13.19
N ALA A 37 -6.92 9.05 -11.95
CA ALA A 37 -6.77 10.44 -11.48
C ALA A 37 -5.43 10.64 -10.77
N PRO A 38 -4.88 11.88 -10.77
CA PRO A 38 -3.75 12.20 -9.92
C PRO A 38 -4.11 11.96 -8.44
N GLY A 39 -3.30 11.15 -7.75
CA GLY A 39 -3.53 10.76 -6.37
C GLY A 39 -2.47 9.78 -5.86
N TYR A 40 -2.82 9.08 -4.80
CA TYR A 40 -1.95 8.11 -4.17
C TYR A 40 -1.52 6.98 -5.12
N GLU A 41 -2.46 6.35 -5.81
CA GLU A 41 -2.22 5.17 -6.65
C GLU A 41 -1.29 5.51 -7.83
N GLN A 42 -1.52 6.65 -8.48
CA GLN A 42 -0.66 7.14 -9.55
C GLN A 42 0.75 7.50 -9.06
N ALA A 43 0.84 8.10 -7.88
CA ALA A 43 2.13 8.41 -7.26
C ALA A 43 2.88 7.12 -6.86
N LEU A 44 2.17 6.12 -6.30
CA LEU A 44 2.73 4.82 -5.96
C LEU A 44 3.26 4.09 -7.20
N LEU A 45 2.45 3.99 -8.26
CA LEU A 45 2.88 3.39 -9.54
C LEU A 45 4.13 4.09 -10.09
N THR A 46 4.11 5.42 -10.11
CA THR A 46 5.26 6.20 -10.58
C THR A 46 6.49 5.94 -9.72
N GLY A 47 6.34 5.91 -8.40
CA GLY A 47 7.41 5.62 -7.44
C GLY A 47 8.02 4.22 -7.58
N LEU A 48 7.25 3.24 -8.03
CA LEU A 48 7.76 1.89 -8.31
C LEU A 48 8.56 1.82 -9.61
N VAL A 49 8.18 2.60 -10.63
CA VAL A 49 8.73 2.48 -12.00
C VAL A 49 9.77 3.54 -12.32
N ALA A 50 9.43 4.81 -12.07
CA ALA A 50 10.23 5.92 -12.57
C ALA A 50 11.61 6.09 -11.92
N PRO A 51 11.81 5.87 -10.60
CA PRO A 51 13.14 5.97 -9.98
C PRO A 51 14.16 4.98 -10.54
N SER A 52 13.76 3.71 -10.68
CA SER A 52 14.63 2.68 -11.28
C SER A 52 14.95 2.98 -12.74
N THR A 53 13.93 3.43 -13.49
CA THR A 53 14.12 3.82 -14.90
C THR A 53 15.06 5.03 -15.03
N ALA A 54 14.90 6.04 -14.18
CA ALA A 54 15.78 7.21 -14.14
C ALA A 54 17.22 6.82 -13.78
N ALA A 55 17.40 5.93 -12.81
CA ALA A 55 18.70 5.44 -12.40
C ALA A 55 19.42 4.71 -13.54
N VAL A 56 18.75 3.78 -14.21
CA VAL A 56 19.32 3.02 -15.34
C VAL A 56 19.64 3.93 -16.52
N ALA A 57 18.72 4.83 -16.89
CA ALA A 57 18.91 5.74 -18.00
C ALA A 57 20.07 6.72 -17.73
N ALA A 58 20.12 7.30 -16.52
CA ALA A 58 21.21 8.19 -16.11
C ALA A 58 22.55 7.44 -16.07
N ALA A 59 22.61 6.24 -15.49
CA ALA A 59 23.82 5.43 -15.44
C ALA A 59 24.36 5.12 -16.84
N ARG A 60 23.48 4.78 -17.79
CA ARG A 60 23.86 4.47 -19.18
C ARG A 60 24.32 5.70 -19.96
N ALA A 61 23.59 6.80 -19.84
CA ALA A 61 23.93 8.05 -20.56
C ALA A 61 25.24 8.64 -20.02
N LEU A 62 25.36 8.78 -18.69
CA LEU A 62 26.48 9.45 -18.04
C LEU A 62 27.76 8.58 -18.00
N SER A 63 27.67 7.27 -18.17
CA SER A 63 28.86 6.42 -18.29
C SER A 63 29.68 6.69 -19.55
N LEU A 64 29.06 7.29 -20.57
CA LEU A 64 29.72 7.67 -21.82
C LEU A 64 30.31 9.07 -21.79
N GLU A 65 30.00 9.86 -20.76
CA GLU A 65 30.39 11.25 -20.63
C GLU A 65 31.46 11.43 -19.55
N ARG A 66 32.39 12.36 -19.75
CA ARG A 66 33.42 12.73 -18.75
C ARG A 66 33.05 14.07 -18.11
N ARG A 67 32.21 14.06 -17.09
CA ARG A 67 31.79 15.26 -16.37
C ARG A 67 32.45 15.34 -14.99
N ALA A 68 32.58 16.55 -14.46
CA ALA A 68 32.92 16.74 -13.04
C ALA A 68 31.86 16.06 -12.16
N PRO A 69 32.26 15.49 -10.99
CA PRO A 69 31.34 14.68 -10.17
C PRO A 69 30.03 15.37 -9.80
N VAL A 70 30.08 16.64 -9.36
CA VAL A 70 28.89 17.43 -9.03
C VAL A 70 27.99 17.61 -10.26
N ALA A 71 28.58 17.97 -11.42
CA ALA A 71 27.82 18.14 -12.65
C ALA A 71 27.18 16.84 -13.15
N GLN A 72 27.83 15.69 -12.90
CA GLN A 72 27.29 14.38 -13.20
C GLN A 72 26.06 14.07 -12.33
N LEU A 73 26.12 14.33 -11.02
CA LEU A 73 24.97 14.15 -10.12
C LEU A 73 23.81 15.10 -10.46
N LEU A 74 24.10 16.37 -10.75
CA LEU A 74 23.11 17.35 -11.21
C LEU A 74 22.41 16.89 -12.49
N ARG A 75 23.17 16.37 -13.45
CA ARG A 75 22.61 15.85 -14.72
C ARG A 75 21.71 14.64 -14.48
N GLY A 76 22.13 13.72 -13.58
CA GLY A 76 21.31 12.59 -13.17
C GLY A 76 20.02 13.03 -12.48
N ALA A 77 20.10 13.94 -11.50
CA ALA A 77 18.94 14.51 -10.80
C ALA A 77 17.99 15.23 -11.77
N SER A 78 18.52 16.00 -12.74
CA SER A 78 17.70 16.67 -13.75
C SER A 78 16.98 15.70 -14.70
N LEU A 79 17.59 14.55 -15.00
CA LEU A 79 16.92 13.48 -15.74
C LEU A 79 15.78 12.88 -14.95
N GLY A 80 16.00 12.61 -13.66
CA GLY A 80 14.95 12.17 -12.74
C GLY A 80 13.80 13.17 -12.67
N ALA A 81 14.09 14.47 -12.54
CA ALA A 81 13.07 15.52 -12.54
C ALA A 81 12.24 15.55 -13.84
N ARG A 82 12.89 15.36 -15.00
CA ARG A 82 12.18 15.26 -16.30
C ARG A 82 11.24 14.05 -16.33
N TYR A 83 11.65 12.89 -15.83
CA TYR A 83 10.79 11.70 -15.80
C TYR A 83 9.64 11.86 -14.80
N ALA A 84 9.87 12.50 -13.67
CA ALA A 84 8.80 12.86 -12.73
C ALA A 84 7.78 13.80 -13.41
N ALA A 85 8.25 14.81 -14.16
CA ALA A 85 7.37 15.72 -14.90
C ALA A 85 6.56 14.99 -15.99
N ILE A 86 7.17 14.06 -16.73
CA ILE A 86 6.47 13.23 -17.74
C ILE A 86 5.37 12.38 -17.06
N ALA A 87 5.69 11.73 -15.94
CA ALA A 87 4.72 10.92 -15.21
C ALA A 87 3.57 11.77 -14.66
N PHE A 88 3.87 12.92 -14.08
CA PHE A 88 2.85 13.83 -13.55
C PHE A 88 1.96 14.40 -14.67
N ALA A 89 2.54 14.81 -15.79
CA ALA A 89 1.78 15.26 -16.97
C ALA A 89 0.85 14.16 -17.50
N SER A 90 1.32 12.90 -17.55
CA SER A 90 0.48 11.75 -17.92
C SER A 90 -0.71 11.57 -16.96
N SER A 91 -0.46 11.71 -15.65
CA SER A 91 -1.50 11.66 -14.63
C SER A 91 -2.51 12.81 -14.76
N LEU A 92 -2.05 14.03 -15.07
CA LEU A 92 -2.92 15.19 -15.33
C LEU A 92 -3.83 14.96 -16.55
N LEU A 93 -3.32 14.36 -17.63
CA LEU A 93 -4.14 14.03 -18.80
C LEU A 93 -5.30 13.10 -18.43
N HIS A 94 -5.07 12.12 -17.58
CA HIS A 94 -6.13 11.28 -17.07
C HIS A 94 -7.09 12.03 -16.14
N GLY A 95 -6.58 12.92 -15.28
CA GLY A 95 -7.41 13.78 -14.45
C GLY A 95 -8.37 14.66 -15.26
N VAL A 96 -7.95 15.15 -16.42
CA VAL A 96 -8.86 15.87 -17.37
C VAL A 96 -9.96 14.94 -17.87
N ARG A 97 -9.66 13.64 -18.06
CA ARG A 97 -10.64 12.65 -18.54
C ARG A 97 -11.68 12.27 -17.49
N VAL A 98 -11.26 12.10 -16.22
CA VAL A 98 -12.11 11.54 -15.15
C VAL A 98 -12.51 12.54 -14.06
N GLY A 99 -11.91 13.73 -14.09
CA GLY A 99 -12.07 14.75 -13.05
C GLY A 99 -10.97 14.77 -12.01
N PHE A 100 -10.91 15.85 -11.23
CA PHE A 100 -9.96 16.06 -10.14
C PHE A 100 -10.71 16.17 -8.83
N CYS A 101 -10.35 15.35 -7.83
CA CYS A 101 -10.88 15.53 -6.47
C CYS A 101 -10.19 16.71 -5.75
N SER A 102 -8.86 16.77 -5.78
CA SER A 102 -8.03 17.82 -5.20
C SER A 102 -6.70 17.89 -5.95
N LEU A 103 -6.60 18.80 -6.93
CA LEU A 103 -5.39 18.92 -7.73
C LEU A 103 -4.18 19.37 -6.90
N GLY A 104 -4.37 20.34 -6.00
CA GLY A 104 -3.29 20.86 -5.15
C GLY A 104 -2.73 19.80 -4.19
N GLY A 105 -3.61 19.06 -3.52
CA GLY A 105 -3.23 17.94 -2.65
C GLY A 105 -2.52 16.83 -3.40
N ALA A 106 -3.06 16.42 -4.55
CA ALA A 106 -2.45 15.41 -5.41
C ALA A 106 -1.07 15.82 -5.93
N ALA A 107 -0.90 17.08 -6.35
CA ALA A 107 0.38 17.61 -6.82
C ALA A 107 1.43 17.65 -5.71
N LEU A 108 1.05 18.11 -4.50
CA LEU A 108 1.93 18.11 -3.33
C LEU A 108 2.32 16.68 -2.94
N TYR A 109 1.34 15.78 -2.89
CA TYR A 109 1.59 14.38 -2.56
C TYR A 109 2.53 13.73 -3.59
N PHE A 110 2.27 13.90 -4.89
CA PHE A 110 3.14 13.41 -5.96
C PHE A 110 4.56 13.98 -5.85
N ALA A 111 4.69 15.28 -5.62
CA ALA A 111 6.00 15.93 -5.50
C ALA A 111 6.81 15.34 -4.33
N LEU A 112 6.17 15.16 -3.15
CA LEU A 112 6.80 14.61 -1.95
C LEU A 112 7.06 13.09 -2.03
N THR A 113 6.40 12.35 -2.89
CA THR A 113 6.58 10.89 -3.04
C THR A 113 7.37 10.56 -4.31
N ALA A 114 6.69 10.27 -5.41
CA ALA A 114 7.28 9.85 -6.66
C ALA A 114 8.21 10.90 -7.28
N GLY A 115 7.90 12.19 -7.12
CA GLY A 115 8.71 13.29 -7.62
C GLY A 115 10.12 13.27 -7.05
N VAL A 116 10.23 13.39 -5.72
CA VAL A 116 11.54 13.30 -5.02
C VAL A 116 12.19 11.95 -5.26
N GLY A 117 11.43 10.84 -5.19
CA GLY A 117 11.97 9.50 -5.40
C GLY A 117 12.61 9.33 -6.78
N THR A 118 11.99 9.88 -7.83
CA THR A 118 12.51 9.81 -9.20
C THR A 118 13.77 10.66 -9.38
N VAL A 119 13.82 11.83 -8.72
CA VAL A 119 15.05 12.66 -8.68
C VAL A 119 16.19 11.92 -7.98
N LEU A 120 15.93 11.28 -6.84
CA LEU A 120 16.91 10.45 -6.13
C LEU A 120 17.36 9.25 -6.99
N GLY A 121 16.46 8.63 -7.74
CA GLY A 121 16.78 7.59 -8.71
C GLY A 121 17.78 8.08 -9.76
N GLY A 122 17.52 9.23 -10.36
CA GLY A 122 18.44 9.86 -11.32
C GLY A 122 19.80 10.20 -10.70
N LEU A 123 19.82 10.73 -9.48
CA LEU A 123 21.03 11.00 -8.70
C LEU A 123 21.83 9.71 -8.44
N TRP A 124 21.16 8.64 -8.02
CA TRP A 124 21.76 7.32 -7.88
C TRP A 124 22.39 6.82 -9.19
N GLY A 125 21.69 6.99 -10.32
CA GLY A 125 22.23 6.68 -11.64
C GLY A 125 23.53 7.42 -11.96
N GLY A 126 23.67 8.66 -11.49
CA GLY A 126 24.91 9.42 -11.56
C GLY A 126 26.07 8.75 -10.84
N PHE A 127 25.86 8.13 -9.65
CA PHE A 127 26.88 7.33 -8.96
C PHE A 127 27.18 6.04 -9.72
N VAL A 128 26.15 5.31 -10.15
CA VAL A 128 26.30 4.03 -10.87
C VAL A 128 27.09 4.23 -12.18
N ALA A 129 26.99 5.38 -12.82
CA ALA A 129 27.73 5.71 -14.04
C ALA A 129 29.24 5.61 -13.86
N GLU A 130 29.78 5.93 -12.68
CA GLU A 130 31.22 5.78 -12.38
C GLU A 130 31.68 4.32 -12.43
N GLY A 131 30.92 3.42 -11.83
CA GLY A 131 31.18 1.98 -11.89
C GLY A 131 30.97 1.42 -13.31
N ALA A 132 29.90 1.85 -13.98
CA ALA A 132 29.57 1.40 -15.33
C ALA A 132 30.67 1.77 -16.34
N ARG A 133 31.28 2.95 -16.20
CA ARG A 133 32.39 3.42 -17.07
C ARG A 133 33.60 2.47 -17.06
N ARG A 134 33.85 1.82 -15.93
CA ARG A 134 35.00 0.91 -15.72
C ARG A 134 34.64 -0.57 -15.89
N ALA A 135 33.37 -0.88 -16.01
CA ALA A 135 32.90 -2.25 -16.10
C ALA A 135 33.19 -2.90 -17.46
N ARG A 136 33.47 -4.19 -17.48
CA ARG A 136 33.60 -4.96 -18.73
C ARG A 136 32.34 -4.98 -19.58
N ARG A 137 31.15 -4.86 -18.93
CA ARG A 137 29.83 -4.81 -19.56
C ARG A 137 29.04 -3.61 -19.04
N PRO A 138 29.34 -2.38 -19.55
CA PRO A 138 28.77 -1.14 -18.99
C PRO A 138 27.25 -1.11 -18.95
N ARG A 139 26.60 -1.64 -20.00
CA ARG A 139 25.12 -1.67 -20.09
C ARG A 139 24.49 -2.57 -19.03
N LEU A 140 25.07 -3.74 -18.80
CA LEU A 140 24.60 -4.69 -17.77
C LEU A 140 24.84 -4.11 -16.37
N HIS A 141 26.02 -3.54 -16.12
CA HIS A 141 26.34 -2.88 -14.86
C HIS A 141 25.34 -1.75 -14.56
N ALA A 142 25.08 -0.86 -15.53
CA ALA A 142 24.11 0.24 -15.38
C ALA A 142 22.70 -0.29 -15.08
N ALA A 143 22.26 -1.37 -15.73
CA ALA A 143 20.95 -1.97 -15.49
C ALA A 143 20.87 -2.59 -14.09
N LEU A 144 21.81 -3.47 -13.71
CA LEU A 144 21.77 -4.18 -12.43
C LEU A 144 21.91 -3.22 -11.24
N PHE A 145 22.92 -2.36 -11.25
CA PHE A 145 23.19 -1.46 -10.13
C PHE A 145 22.26 -0.24 -10.12
N GLY A 146 21.75 0.18 -11.30
CA GLY A 146 20.72 1.22 -11.37
C GLY A 146 19.43 0.80 -10.65
N ILE A 147 19.00 -0.46 -10.82
CA ILE A 147 17.80 -1.01 -10.17
C ILE A 147 18.08 -1.41 -8.71
N ALA A 148 19.30 -1.84 -8.40
CA ALA A 148 19.62 -2.49 -7.11
C ALA A 148 19.23 -1.65 -5.89
N LEU A 149 19.53 -0.35 -5.86
CA LEU A 149 19.22 0.48 -4.70
C LEU A 149 17.72 0.80 -4.59
N PRO A 150 17.00 1.26 -5.64
CA PRO A 150 15.55 1.47 -5.57
C PRO A 150 14.80 0.18 -5.21
N LEU A 151 15.13 -0.95 -5.84
CA LEU A 151 14.50 -2.22 -5.53
C LEU A 151 14.86 -2.70 -4.12
N GLY A 152 16.13 -2.59 -3.72
CA GLY A 152 16.58 -2.94 -2.38
C GLY A 152 15.89 -2.13 -1.28
N ALA A 153 15.72 -0.83 -1.49
CA ALA A 153 14.96 0.04 -0.59
C ALA A 153 13.50 -0.40 -0.50
N ALA A 154 12.84 -0.65 -1.63
CA ALA A 154 11.46 -1.13 -1.66
C ALA A 154 11.31 -2.48 -0.92
N LEU A 155 12.24 -3.43 -1.12
CA LEU A 155 12.22 -4.70 -0.39
C LEU A 155 12.42 -4.53 1.12
N VAL A 156 13.29 -3.60 1.55
CA VAL A 156 13.46 -3.27 2.97
C VAL A 156 12.17 -2.65 3.53
N SER A 157 11.53 -1.75 2.78
CA SER A 157 10.28 -1.09 3.18
C SER A 157 9.13 -2.10 3.31
N VAL A 158 8.98 -3.02 2.35
CA VAL A 158 8.05 -4.14 2.43
C VAL A 158 8.37 -5.06 3.61
N GLY A 159 9.64 -5.37 3.84
CA GLY A 159 10.09 -6.17 4.98
C GLY A 159 9.75 -5.52 6.34
N ARG A 160 9.87 -4.19 6.44
CA ARG A 160 9.42 -3.43 7.62
C ARG A 160 7.91 -3.49 7.78
N PHE A 161 7.14 -3.25 6.72
CA PHE A 161 5.68 -3.35 6.73
C PHE A 161 5.20 -4.74 7.22
N VAL A 162 5.81 -5.82 6.71
CA VAL A 162 5.44 -7.19 7.11
C VAL A 162 5.75 -7.46 8.58
N ARG A 163 6.86 -6.93 9.11
CA ARG A 163 7.32 -7.18 10.49
C ARG A 163 6.78 -6.18 11.50
N SER A 164 6.27 -5.04 11.07
CA SER A 164 5.78 -3.95 11.93
C SER A 164 4.27 -4.04 12.10
N PRO A 165 3.70 -3.56 13.22
CA PRO A 165 2.28 -3.26 13.36
C PRO A 165 1.78 -2.22 12.36
N MET A 166 2.63 -1.30 11.92
CA MET A 166 2.25 -0.20 11.05
C MET A 166 1.62 -0.66 9.74
N VAL A 167 0.63 0.08 9.28
CA VAL A 167 -0.07 -0.18 8.01
C VAL A 167 0.52 0.59 6.84
N PHE A 168 1.63 1.29 7.06
CA PHE A 168 2.33 2.05 6.03
C PHE A 168 3.84 1.79 6.08
N ALA A 169 4.53 2.19 5.02
CA ALA A 169 5.97 2.22 4.97
C ALA A 169 6.45 3.47 4.22
N TYR A 170 7.49 4.11 4.74
CA TYR A 170 8.22 5.15 4.02
C TYR A 170 9.39 4.55 3.27
N ASP A 171 9.57 4.99 2.04
CA ASP A 171 10.64 4.55 1.15
C ASP A 171 11.27 5.77 0.46
N PRO A 172 12.60 5.84 0.30
CA PRO A 172 13.25 6.99 -0.32
C PRO A 172 12.88 7.18 -1.79
N PHE A 173 12.60 6.10 -2.52
CA PHE A 173 12.29 6.11 -3.95
C PHE A 173 10.79 6.05 -4.23
N VAL A 174 10.10 5.09 -3.65
CA VAL A 174 8.64 4.95 -3.80
C VAL A 174 7.89 6.07 -3.08
N GLY A 175 8.41 6.53 -1.96
CA GLY A 175 7.84 7.59 -1.14
C GLY A 175 7.04 7.05 0.03
N TYR A 176 5.76 6.80 -0.16
CA TYR A 176 4.83 6.34 0.87
C TYR A 176 3.98 5.20 0.33
N PHE A 177 3.91 4.12 1.06
CA PHE A 177 3.05 2.98 0.81
C PHE A 177 2.06 2.85 1.97
N ALA A 178 0.76 2.93 1.69
CA ALA A 178 -0.29 2.91 2.70
C ALA A 178 -0.83 1.50 3.03
N GLY A 179 -0.16 0.46 2.57
CA GLY A 179 -0.59 -0.91 2.82
C GLY A 179 -1.96 -1.23 2.22
N THR A 180 -2.86 -1.72 3.06
CA THR A 180 -4.22 -2.13 2.67
C THR A 180 -5.28 -1.03 2.83
N LEU A 181 -4.87 0.22 3.09
CA LEU A 181 -5.79 1.34 3.22
C LEU A 181 -6.25 1.80 1.83
N TYR A 182 -7.30 1.22 1.30
CA TYR A 182 -7.84 1.52 -0.02
C TYR A 182 -9.15 2.33 0.02
N ASP A 183 -9.75 2.46 1.20
CA ASP A 183 -11.02 3.16 1.44
C ASP A 183 -10.87 4.51 2.15
N THR A 184 -9.64 4.95 2.40
CA THR A 184 -9.32 6.21 3.06
C THR A 184 -8.59 7.18 2.14
N VAL A 185 -8.83 8.49 2.34
CA VAL A 185 -8.07 9.53 1.64
C VAL A 185 -6.67 9.61 2.24
N ILE A 186 -5.66 9.38 1.40
CA ILE A 186 -4.26 9.40 1.79
C ILE A 186 -3.65 10.76 1.44
N ASP A 187 -3.32 11.53 2.45
CA ASP A 187 -2.76 12.88 2.33
C ASP A 187 -1.30 12.97 2.77
N ALA A 188 -0.61 14.01 2.28
CA ALA A 188 0.73 14.35 2.71
C ALA A 188 0.70 14.97 4.12
N GLY A 189 0.99 14.16 5.13
CA GLY A 189 1.09 14.61 6.53
C GLY A 189 2.48 15.09 6.93
N THR A 190 2.59 15.67 8.13
CA THR A 190 3.87 16.09 8.73
C THR A 190 4.94 15.00 8.74
N PRO A 191 4.63 13.71 9.02
CA PRO A 191 5.63 12.64 8.95
C PRO A 191 6.27 12.48 7.57
N LEU A 192 5.50 12.65 6.48
CA LEU A 192 6.07 12.59 5.12
C LEU A 192 7.02 13.76 4.86
N LEU A 193 6.69 14.96 5.33
CA LEU A 193 7.57 16.14 5.20
C LEU A 193 8.89 15.93 5.95
N THR A 194 8.85 15.49 7.20
CA THR A 194 10.06 15.23 8.00
C THR A 194 10.90 14.09 7.41
N TYR A 195 10.25 13.05 6.85
CA TYR A 195 10.95 12.01 6.12
C TYR A 195 11.70 12.57 4.89
N ARG A 196 11.08 13.49 4.16
CA ARG A 196 11.71 14.14 3.00
C ARG A 196 12.82 15.11 3.36
N LEU A 197 12.81 15.71 4.55
CA LEU A 197 13.98 16.44 5.06
C LEU A 197 15.19 15.51 5.22
N GLY A 198 14.99 14.28 5.69
CA GLY A 198 16.03 13.25 5.71
C GLY A 198 16.54 12.89 4.31
N SER A 199 15.64 12.77 3.32
CA SER A 199 16.02 12.54 1.93
C SER A 199 16.81 13.70 1.33
N LEU A 200 16.41 14.94 1.61
CA LEU A 200 17.13 16.16 1.20
C LEU A 200 18.53 16.21 1.83
N ALA A 201 18.62 15.94 3.12
CA ALA A 201 19.90 15.88 3.83
C ALA A 201 20.84 14.84 3.20
N SER A 202 20.34 13.64 2.84
CA SER A 202 21.12 12.63 2.11
C SER A 202 21.60 13.13 0.75
N ALA A 203 20.75 13.84 0.01
CA ALA A 203 21.14 14.43 -1.29
C ALA A 203 22.22 15.52 -1.11
N VAL A 204 22.07 16.40 -0.12
CA VAL A 204 23.07 17.42 0.22
C VAL A 204 24.41 16.77 0.58
N ALA A 205 24.40 15.72 1.41
CA ALA A 205 25.60 14.95 1.75
C ALA A 205 26.27 14.38 0.50
N ALA A 206 25.50 13.81 -0.42
CA ALA A 206 25.99 13.25 -1.69
C ALA A 206 26.65 14.32 -2.57
N PHE A 207 26.06 15.48 -2.72
CA PHE A 207 26.64 16.60 -3.47
C PHE A 207 27.88 17.17 -2.80
N ALA A 208 27.85 17.34 -1.48
CA ALA A 208 29.00 17.81 -0.71
C ALA A 208 30.19 16.84 -0.83
N LEU A 209 29.95 15.53 -0.70
CA LEU A 209 30.97 14.51 -0.95
C LEU A 209 31.48 14.56 -2.38
N ALA A 210 30.62 14.64 -3.38
CA ALA A 210 31.02 14.71 -4.78
C ALA A 210 31.88 15.94 -5.08
N SER A 211 31.68 17.05 -4.36
CA SER A 211 32.49 18.28 -4.52
C SER A 211 33.95 18.11 -4.05
N LEU A 212 34.26 17.10 -3.25
CA LEU A 212 35.62 16.81 -2.77
C LEU A 212 36.47 16.10 -3.83
N PHE A 213 35.84 15.56 -4.88
CA PHE A 213 36.53 14.80 -5.91
C PHE A 213 36.70 15.61 -7.19
N VAL A 214 37.81 15.34 -7.87
CA VAL A 214 38.14 15.87 -9.21
C VAL A 214 38.31 14.70 -10.16
N ARG A 215 37.90 14.89 -11.40
CA ARG A 215 38.16 13.94 -12.48
C ARG A 215 39.49 14.22 -13.11
N ARG A 216 40.35 13.23 -13.20
CA ARG A 216 41.61 13.27 -13.95
C ARG A 216 41.35 13.07 -15.45
N ASP A 217 42.38 13.35 -16.25
CA ASP A 217 42.34 13.17 -17.72
C ASP A 217 42.14 11.69 -18.12
N ASP A 218 42.65 10.76 -17.30
CA ASP A 218 42.42 9.33 -17.48
C ASP A 218 40.97 8.88 -17.14
N GLY A 219 40.16 9.82 -16.64
CA GLY A 219 38.76 9.58 -16.21
C GLY A 219 38.63 9.12 -14.77
N GLY A 220 39.73 8.94 -14.03
CA GLY A 220 39.74 8.56 -12.61
C GLY A 220 39.18 9.66 -11.70
N LEU A 221 38.57 9.28 -10.57
CA LEU A 221 38.19 10.19 -9.50
C LEU A 221 39.29 10.21 -8.43
N VAL A 222 39.69 11.40 -8.04
CA VAL A 222 40.69 11.63 -6.99
C VAL A 222 40.16 12.63 -5.98
N LEU A 223 40.37 12.33 -4.71
CA LEU A 223 40.06 13.22 -3.61
C LEU A 223 41.08 14.39 -3.65
N ASP A 224 40.59 15.60 -3.85
CA ASP A 224 41.42 16.79 -3.97
C ASP A 224 41.38 17.60 -2.66
N ARG A 225 42.36 17.36 -1.81
CA ARG A 225 42.49 18.04 -0.51
C ARG A 225 43.03 19.48 -0.66
N SER A 226 43.52 19.87 -1.82
CA SER A 226 44.06 21.21 -2.07
C SER A 226 42.98 22.26 -2.38
N ARG A 227 41.74 21.82 -2.58
CA ARG A 227 40.62 22.72 -2.87
C ARG A 227 40.35 23.70 -1.73
N PRO A 228 40.11 25.00 -2.03
CA PRO A 228 39.86 26.03 -1.02
C PRO A 228 38.70 25.67 -0.06
N HIS A 229 37.69 24.95 -0.56
CA HIS A 229 36.48 24.60 0.18
C HIS A 229 36.45 23.14 0.66
N PHE A 230 37.59 22.42 0.64
CA PHE A 230 37.64 21.00 1.02
C PHE A 230 37.07 20.76 2.43
N ARG A 231 37.57 21.53 3.44
CA ARG A 231 37.09 21.39 4.81
C ARG A 231 35.61 21.72 4.94
N ALA A 232 35.15 22.78 4.31
CA ALA A 232 33.73 23.17 4.33
C ALA A 232 32.84 22.09 3.68
N GLY A 233 33.27 21.54 2.53
CA GLY A 233 32.55 20.44 1.87
C GLY A 233 32.50 19.16 2.73
N LEU A 234 33.59 18.81 3.40
CA LEU A 234 33.64 17.67 4.31
C LEU A 234 32.72 17.88 5.55
N THR A 235 32.79 19.08 6.14
CA THR A 235 31.93 19.44 7.28
C THR A 235 30.45 19.41 6.88
N LEU A 236 30.11 19.99 5.72
CA LEU A 236 28.72 19.96 5.21
C LEU A 236 28.26 18.52 4.96
N ALA A 237 29.10 17.69 4.36
CA ALA A 237 28.78 16.27 4.14
C ALA A 237 28.53 15.54 5.45
N ALA A 238 29.37 15.77 6.46
CA ALA A 238 29.23 15.15 7.78
C ALA A 238 27.96 15.62 8.51
N ILE A 239 27.68 16.93 8.51
CA ILE A 239 26.47 17.50 9.13
C ILE A 239 25.22 16.95 8.44
N ALA A 240 25.18 16.99 7.10
CA ALA A 240 24.02 16.52 6.34
C ALA A 240 23.80 15.00 6.48
N ALA A 241 24.87 14.21 6.45
CA ALA A 241 24.78 12.77 6.73
C ALA A 241 24.31 12.49 8.16
N GLY A 242 24.85 13.23 9.14
CA GLY A 242 24.42 13.14 10.55
C GLY A 242 22.96 13.52 10.73
N ALA A 243 22.46 14.57 10.06
CA ALA A 243 21.06 14.98 10.08
C ALA A 243 20.15 13.91 9.47
N SER A 244 20.53 13.35 8.31
CA SER A 244 19.78 12.24 7.68
C SER A 244 19.72 11.01 8.57
N PHE A 245 20.85 10.64 9.18
CA PHE A 245 20.93 9.53 10.14
C PHE A 245 20.08 9.80 11.38
N GLY A 246 20.19 11.01 11.97
CA GLY A 246 19.39 11.42 13.12
C GLY A 246 17.89 11.33 12.87
N ILE A 247 17.40 11.83 11.72
CA ILE A 247 15.99 11.70 11.31
C ILE A 247 15.59 10.21 11.17
N SER A 248 16.46 9.38 10.61
CA SER A 248 16.18 7.95 10.46
C SER A 248 16.08 7.21 11.80
N VAL A 249 16.96 7.51 12.77
CA VAL A 249 16.93 6.88 14.12
C VAL A 249 15.78 7.39 14.96
N SER A 250 15.40 8.67 14.77
CA SER A 250 14.26 9.30 15.45
C SER A 250 12.92 8.93 14.83
N GLY A 251 12.89 7.96 13.93
CA GLY A 251 11.69 7.54 13.19
C GLY A 251 10.45 7.31 14.06
N PRO A 252 10.52 6.62 15.21
CA PRO A 252 9.35 6.44 16.09
C PRO A 252 8.78 7.76 16.60
N ALA A 253 9.63 8.70 17.01
CA ALA A 253 9.20 10.03 17.50
C ALA A 253 8.65 10.93 16.36
N LEU A 254 9.04 10.65 15.12
CA LEU A 254 8.61 11.39 13.92
C LEU A 254 7.45 10.71 13.19
N GLY A 255 6.96 9.57 13.67
CA GLY A 255 5.90 8.80 13.04
C GLY A 255 6.32 8.08 11.74
N HIS A 256 7.63 7.85 11.53
CA HIS A 256 8.12 7.18 10.32
C HIS A 256 8.05 5.65 10.41
N TRP A 257 8.17 5.10 11.59
CA TRP A 257 8.09 3.66 11.85
C TRP A 257 7.90 3.39 13.35
N HIS A 258 7.23 2.29 13.66
CA HIS A 258 7.08 1.76 15.01
C HIS A 258 7.34 0.27 15.02
N THR A 259 7.70 -0.27 16.19
CA THR A 259 7.76 -1.71 16.43
C THR A 259 6.64 -2.13 17.39
N PRO A 260 6.32 -3.44 17.50
CA PRO A 260 5.38 -3.92 18.50
C PRO A 260 5.72 -3.43 19.90
N GLU A 261 7.00 -3.46 20.25
CA GLU A 261 7.50 -3.06 21.57
C GLU A 261 7.38 -1.54 21.79
N SER A 262 7.55 -0.74 20.74
CA SER A 262 7.39 0.72 20.86
C SER A 262 5.93 1.12 21.02
N ILE A 263 5.01 0.45 20.34
CA ILE A 263 3.57 0.67 20.49
C ILE A 263 3.10 0.17 21.86
N ALA A 264 3.49 -1.04 22.26
CA ALA A 264 3.14 -1.59 23.58
C ALA A 264 3.65 -0.70 24.72
N ARG A 265 4.85 -0.13 24.60
CA ARG A 265 5.36 0.85 25.59
C ARG A 265 4.62 2.17 25.57
N ALA A 266 4.15 2.62 24.42
CA ALA A 266 3.39 3.86 24.30
C ALA A 266 1.98 3.73 24.91
N LEU A 267 1.34 2.56 24.76
CA LEU A 267 0.07 2.23 25.37
C LEU A 267 0.22 1.94 26.88
N GLY A 268 1.23 1.17 27.27
CA GLY A 268 1.64 0.94 28.67
C GLY A 268 0.91 -0.19 29.39
N GLY A 269 -0.38 -0.43 29.11
CA GLY A 269 -1.20 -1.47 29.74
C GLY A 269 -1.12 -2.80 28.96
N ARG A 270 -1.17 -3.92 29.71
CA ARG A 270 -1.23 -5.25 29.15
C ARG A 270 -1.94 -6.23 30.06
N ASP A 271 -2.97 -6.88 29.54
CA ASP A 271 -3.68 -7.98 30.18
C ASP A 271 -3.73 -9.21 29.26
N SER A 272 -3.78 -10.40 29.82
CA SER A 272 -3.72 -11.64 29.06
C SER A 272 -4.80 -12.61 29.51
N GLY A 273 -5.51 -13.17 28.54
CA GLY A 273 -6.39 -14.31 28.69
C GLY A 273 -5.74 -15.63 28.26
N PRO A 274 -6.49 -16.70 28.18
CA PRO A 274 -6.02 -17.99 27.69
C PRO A 274 -5.47 -17.92 26.25
N ARG A 275 -6.08 -17.12 25.37
CA ARG A 275 -5.74 -17.00 23.95
C ARG A 275 -5.53 -15.57 23.45
N CYS A 276 -6.07 -14.58 24.16
CA CYS A 276 -5.98 -13.18 23.82
C CYS A 276 -4.97 -12.45 24.71
N ASP A 277 -3.96 -11.83 24.12
CA ASP A 277 -3.12 -10.82 24.75
C ASP A 277 -3.68 -9.44 24.35
N VAL A 278 -4.13 -8.65 25.31
CA VAL A 278 -4.69 -7.32 25.09
C VAL A 278 -3.69 -6.27 25.52
N ILE A 279 -3.35 -5.37 24.60
CA ILE A 279 -2.48 -4.20 24.84
C ILE A 279 -3.35 -2.96 24.74
N HIS A 280 -3.34 -2.12 25.77
CA HIS A 280 -4.28 -1.02 25.95
C HIS A 280 -3.61 0.17 26.66
N PRO A 281 -4.24 1.37 26.72
CA PRO A 281 -3.74 2.49 27.51
C PRO A 281 -3.60 2.12 29.00
N ASP A 282 -2.50 2.56 29.63
CA ASP A 282 -2.16 2.22 31.03
C ASP A 282 -3.11 2.87 32.06
N ASP A 283 -3.77 3.97 31.69
CA ASP A 283 -4.78 4.65 32.50
C ASP A 283 -6.19 4.04 32.39
N MET A 284 -6.36 2.93 31.65
CA MET A 284 -7.63 2.25 31.51
C MET A 284 -8.05 1.61 32.86
N PRO A 285 -9.33 1.76 33.29
CA PRO A 285 -9.85 1.05 34.46
C PRO A 285 -9.68 -0.46 34.33
N ARG A 286 -9.29 -1.14 35.41
CA ARG A 286 -9.00 -2.59 35.41
C ARG A 286 -10.18 -3.45 35.01
N ASP A 287 -11.39 -3.03 35.37
CA ASP A 287 -12.62 -3.72 34.98
C ASP A 287 -12.89 -3.63 33.48
N VAL A 288 -12.59 -2.47 32.88
CA VAL A 288 -12.68 -2.29 31.42
C VAL A 288 -11.61 -3.10 30.69
N ALA A 289 -10.36 -3.11 31.18
CA ALA A 289 -9.30 -3.94 30.60
C ALA A 289 -9.64 -5.45 30.66
N ALA A 290 -10.15 -5.91 31.80
CA ALA A 290 -10.62 -7.29 31.97
C ALA A 290 -11.80 -7.61 31.03
N LEU A 291 -12.67 -6.65 30.77
CA LEU A 291 -13.79 -6.79 29.84
C LEU A 291 -13.31 -6.93 28.38
N LEU A 292 -12.28 -6.18 27.97
CA LEU A 292 -11.69 -6.32 26.64
C LEU A 292 -11.05 -7.71 26.42
N VAL A 293 -10.40 -8.27 27.44
CA VAL A 293 -9.87 -9.64 27.38
C VAL A 293 -10.99 -10.65 27.19
N ARG A 294 -12.07 -10.52 27.99
CA ARG A 294 -13.23 -11.40 27.88
C ARG A 294 -13.90 -11.29 26.52
N ASP A 295 -14.09 -10.08 26.02
CA ASP A 295 -14.69 -9.82 24.71
C ASP A 295 -13.88 -10.49 23.58
N CYS A 296 -12.55 -10.37 23.64
CA CYS A 296 -11.67 -11.02 22.67
C CYS A 296 -11.82 -12.55 22.70
N GLU A 297 -11.85 -13.16 23.88
CA GLU A 297 -12.00 -14.63 24.04
C GLU A 297 -13.36 -15.13 23.53
N GLU A 298 -14.44 -14.43 23.90
CA GLU A 298 -15.81 -14.80 23.53
C GLU A 298 -16.02 -14.64 22.01
N GLN A 299 -15.63 -13.50 21.44
CA GLN A 299 -15.78 -13.27 20.01
C GLN A 299 -14.87 -14.18 19.17
N LEU A 300 -13.67 -14.51 19.66
CA LEU A 300 -12.80 -15.48 19.00
C LEU A 300 -13.48 -16.86 18.90
N ALA A 301 -14.10 -17.31 19.97
CA ALA A 301 -14.81 -18.60 19.99
C ALA A 301 -15.99 -18.62 18.99
N LEU A 302 -16.79 -17.54 18.96
CA LEU A 302 -17.90 -17.38 18.00
C LEU A 302 -17.43 -17.41 16.55
N VAL A 303 -16.35 -16.71 16.24
CA VAL A 303 -15.76 -16.68 14.88
C VAL A 303 -15.22 -18.06 14.48
N GLU A 304 -14.56 -18.78 15.39
CA GLU A 304 -14.07 -20.13 15.12
C GLU A 304 -15.22 -21.10 14.82
N GLU A 305 -16.31 -20.99 15.55
CA GLU A 305 -17.54 -21.76 15.28
C GLU A 305 -18.14 -21.39 13.93
N ALA A 306 -18.29 -20.08 13.64
CA ALA A 306 -18.83 -19.57 12.38
C ALA A 306 -18.04 -20.06 11.17
N LEU A 307 -16.70 -20.03 11.24
CA LEU A 307 -15.82 -20.48 10.16
C LEU A 307 -15.57 -21.99 10.14
N GLY A 308 -15.93 -22.71 11.19
CA GLY A 308 -15.60 -24.13 11.36
C GLY A 308 -14.09 -24.39 11.32
N ALA A 309 -13.30 -23.46 11.82
CA ALA A 309 -11.83 -23.51 11.78
C ALA A 309 -11.26 -22.94 13.07
N ARG A 310 -10.19 -23.55 13.56
CA ARG A 310 -9.48 -23.05 14.74
C ARG A 310 -8.45 -21.99 14.32
N GLY A 311 -8.47 -20.85 14.97
CA GLY A 311 -7.49 -19.79 14.84
C GLY A 311 -6.15 -20.12 15.51
N PRO A 312 -5.21 -19.17 15.52
CA PRO A 312 -3.92 -19.32 16.21
C PRO A 312 -4.10 -19.55 17.71
N GLU A 313 -3.10 -20.18 18.36
CA GLU A 313 -3.11 -20.40 19.81
C GLU A 313 -3.14 -19.11 20.62
N ARG A 314 -2.49 -18.07 20.13
CA ARG A 314 -2.49 -16.72 20.74
C ARG A 314 -2.67 -15.65 19.69
N ILE A 315 -3.45 -14.64 20.07
CA ILE A 315 -3.75 -13.44 19.27
C ILE A 315 -3.40 -12.23 20.13
N THR A 316 -2.81 -11.19 19.54
CA THR A 316 -2.59 -9.92 20.21
C THR A 316 -3.59 -8.89 19.68
N ALA A 317 -4.41 -8.34 20.57
CA ALA A 317 -5.35 -7.26 20.27
C ALA A 317 -4.83 -5.95 20.85
N TYR A 318 -4.58 -4.96 19.98
CA TYR A 318 -4.19 -3.61 20.37
C TYR A 318 -5.43 -2.73 20.41
N PHE A 319 -5.71 -2.16 21.56
CA PHE A 319 -6.78 -1.18 21.75
C PHE A 319 -6.15 0.19 21.98
N PHE A 320 -6.40 1.09 21.05
CA PHE A 320 -5.97 2.49 21.17
C PHE A 320 -7.09 3.30 21.80
N ARG A 321 -6.74 4.37 22.50
CA ARG A 321 -7.67 5.27 23.20
C ARG A 321 -8.72 5.84 22.24
N ASP A 322 -8.23 6.29 21.09
CA ASP A 322 -9.02 6.90 20.02
C ASP A 322 -8.34 6.77 18.64
N ALA A 323 -9.02 7.29 17.61
CA ALA A 323 -8.50 7.32 16.24
C ALA A 323 -7.21 8.15 16.10
N GLY A 324 -7.04 9.20 16.92
CA GLY A 324 -5.85 10.06 16.88
C GLY A 324 -4.61 9.33 17.36
N GLU A 325 -4.69 8.64 18.52
CA GLU A 325 -3.61 7.82 19.06
C GLU A 325 -3.26 6.68 18.11
N LYS A 326 -4.28 5.98 17.58
CA LYS A 326 -4.08 4.92 16.60
C LYS A 326 -3.40 5.41 15.34
N LYS A 327 -3.82 6.56 14.81
CA LYS A 327 -3.17 7.19 13.63
C LYS A 327 -1.72 7.56 13.91
N ALA A 328 -1.43 8.09 15.09
CA ALA A 328 -0.06 8.45 15.46
C ALA A 328 0.87 7.24 15.57
N LEU A 329 0.39 6.13 16.16
CA LEU A 329 1.20 4.95 16.45
C LEU A 329 1.26 3.93 15.30
N MET A 330 0.25 3.86 14.43
CA MET A 330 0.25 2.85 13.36
C MET A 330 -0.11 3.40 11.96
N GLY A 331 -0.57 4.64 11.86
CA GLY A 331 -0.80 5.32 10.59
C GLY A 331 -2.23 5.30 10.07
N ALA A 332 -3.12 4.53 10.70
CA ALA A 332 -4.55 4.52 10.38
C ALA A 332 -5.36 4.88 11.62
N GLY A 333 -6.21 5.89 11.52
CA GLY A 333 -7.10 6.31 12.60
C GLY A 333 -8.43 5.57 12.57
N ASP A 334 -9.21 5.81 11.55
CA ASP A 334 -10.60 5.37 11.48
C ASP A 334 -10.78 3.92 10.98
N THR A 335 -9.84 3.42 10.17
CA THR A 335 -9.89 2.05 9.65
C THR A 335 -9.43 1.02 10.69
N TYR A 336 -10.24 0.03 11.00
CA TYR A 336 -9.86 -1.13 11.80
C TYR A 336 -9.01 -2.09 10.96
N ILE A 337 -8.13 -2.85 11.57
CA ILE A 337 -7.14 -3.61 10.81
C ILE A 337 -6.76 -4.90 11.51
N ALA A 338 -6.76 -5.98 10.76
CA ALA A 338 -6.13 -7.24 11.13
C ALA A 338 -4.86 -7.49 10.31
N LYS A 339 -3.87 -8.14 10.93
CA LYS A 339 -2.69 -8.71 10.27
C LYS A 339 -2.63 -10.21 10.53
N PRO A 340 -3.30 -11.04 9.72
CA PRO A 340 -3.39 -12.48 9.93
C PRO A 340 -2.02 -13.16 10.08
N TRP A 341 -1.02 -12.76 9.30
CA TRP A 341 0.34 -13.30 9.36
C TRP A 341 1.10 -12.97 10.65
N ARG A 342 0.63 -11.92 11.36
CA ARG A 342 1.16 -11.50 12.65
C ARG A 342 0.30 -11.98 13.81
N ARG A 343 -0.93 -12.45 13.54
CA ARG A 343 -1.95 -12.83 14.54
C ARG A 343 -2.33 -11.63 15.41
N GLU A 344 -2.47 -10.48 14.80
CA GLU A 344 -2.69 -9.20 15.49
C GLU A 344 -3.93 -8.49 14.91
N VAL A 345 -4.68 -7.81 15.81
CA VAL A 345 -5.79 -6.90 15.46
C VAL A 345 -5.58 -5.55 16.13
N TYR A 346 -6.06 -4.46 15.49
CA TYR A 346 -5.78 -3.08 15.89
C TYR A 346 -7.05 -2.25 15.86
N LEU A 347 -7.57 -1.90 17.04
CA LEU A 347 -8.87 -1.27 17.23
C LEU A 347 -8.77 -0.06 18.15
N GLN A 348 -9.74 0.84 18.10
CA GLN A 348 -9.97 1.82 19.17
C GLN A 348 -10.83 1.18 20.24
N VAL A 349 -10.75 1.71 21.46
CA VAL A 349 -11.67 1.33 22.54
C VAL A 349 -13.11 1.74 22.15
N ALA A 350 -14.05 0.82 22.30
CA ALA A 350 -15.46 1.03 22.02
C ALA A 350 -16.36 0.39 23.10
N ALA A 351 -17.67 0.47 22.94
CA ALA A 351 -18.62 -0.17 23.82
C ALA A 351 -18.49 -1.71 23.77
N TYR A 352 -18.88 -2.36 24.85
CA TYR A 352 -18.95 -3.83 24.93
C TYR A 352 -20.34 -4.34 24.51
N PRO A 353 -20.43 -5.43 23.72
CA PRO A 353 -19.34 -6.06 22.99
C PRO A 353 -18.79 -5.12 21.91
N HIS A 354 -17.49 -5.22 21.62
CA HIS A 354 -16.87 -4.34 20.65
C HIS A 354 -17.42 -4.60 19.22
N PRO A 355 -17.98 -3.60 18.54
CA PRO A 355 -18.79 -3.81 17.33
C PRO A 355 -18.03 -4.40 16.15
N VAL A 356 -16.70 -4.24 16.09
CA VAL A 356 -15.88 -4.67 14.94
C VAL A 356 -14.85 -5.74 15.30
N LEU A 357 -14.68 -6.08 16.58
CA LEU A 357 -13.64 -7.02 17.00
C LEU A 357 -13.80 -8.40 16.38
N ALA A 358 -15.04 -8.93 16.30
CA ALA A 358 -15.31 -10.21 15.66
C ALA A 358 -14.89 -10.23 14.17
N HIS A 359 -15.15 -9.14 13.45
CA HIS A 359 -14.75 -8.99 12.04
C HIS A 359 -13.21 -9.07 11.90
N GLU A 360 -12.46 -8.32 12.71
CA GLU A 360 -11.00 -8.35 12.68
C GLU A 360 -10.42 -9.71 13.12
N LEU A 361 -11.06 -10.35 14.12
CA LEU A 361 -10.70 -11.70 14.53
C LEU A 361 -10.97 -12.73 13.42
N ALA A 362 -12.03 -12.53 12.61
CA ALA A 362 -12.33 -13.42 11.49
C ALA A 362 -11.21 -13.43 10.45
N HIS A 363 -10.59 -12.28 10.16
CA HIS A 363 -9.41 -12.24 9.32
C HIS A 363 -8.24 -13.04 9.90
N VAL A 364 -8.03 -12.96 11.22
CA VAL A 364 -6.95 -13.70 11.90
C VAL A 364 -7.22 -15.21 11.91
N VAL A 365 -8.46 -15.63 12.16
CA VAL A 365 -8.87 -17.05 12.10
C VAL A 365 -8.76 -17.56 10.65
N ALA A 366 -9.26 -16.81 9.68
CA ALA A 366 -9.13 -17.13 8.25
C ALA A 366 -7.66 -17.27 7.81
N GLY A 367 -6.75 -16.57 8.46
CA GLY A 367 -5.31 -16.71 8.26
C GLY A 367 -4.80 -18.13 8.58
N SER A 368 -5.53 -18.96 9.34
CA SER A 368 -5.15 -20.36 9.59
C SER A 368 -5.25 -21.23 8.35
N PHE A 369 -6.13 -20.88 7.42
CA PHE A 369 -6.28 -21.52 6.11
C PHE A 369 -5.96 -20.60 4.92
N GLY A 370 -5.51 -19.37 5.18
CA GLY A 370 -5.04 -18.44 4.15
C GLY A 370 -3.72 -18.85 3.51
N VAL A 371 -3.41 -18.25 2.36
CA VAL A 371 -2.24 -18.57 1.56
C VAL A 371 -1.23 -17.43 1.49
N GLY A 372 -0.01 -17.77 1.06
CA GLY A 372 1.06 -16.81 0.87
C GLY A 372 1.60 -16.18 2.15
N PRO A 373 2.47 -15.18 2.01
CA PRO A 373 3.15 -14.56 3.16
C PRO A 373 2.20 -13.79 4.07
N PHE A 374 1.08 -13.30 3.56
CA PHE A 374 0.08 -12.53 4.30
C PHE A 374 -1.07 -13.40 4.86
N ARG A 375 -1.10 -14.70 4.54
CA ARG A 375 -2.13 -15.63 5.01
C ARG A 375 -3.56 -15.15 4.71
N VAL A 376 -3.81 -14.66 3.52
CA VAL A 376 -5.11 -14.16 3.06
C VAL A 376 -5.63 -14.99 1.90
N ALA A 377 -6.89 -14.75 1.50
CA ALA A 377 -7.42 -15.34 0.27
C ALA A 377 -6.65 -14.86 -0.95
N GLY A 378 -6.38 -15.78 -1.89
CA GLY A 378 -5.70 -15.40 -3.11
C GLY A 378 -5.28 -16.57 -3.99
N ARG A 379 -4.98 -16.26 -5.25
CA ARG A 379 -4.50 -17.19 -6.25
C ARG A 379 -2.96 -17.17 -6.33
N TYR A 380 -2.40 -18.16 -7.02
CA TYR A 380 -0.94 -18.27 -7.23
C TYR A 380 -0.13 -18.17 -5.94
N GLY A 381 -0.56 -18.89 -4.89
CA GLY A 381 0.10 -18.87 -3.59
C GLY A 381 0.01 -17.52 -2.87
N GLY A 382 -1.09 -16.77 -3.08
CA GLY A 382 -1.32 -15.47 -2.43
C GLY A 382 -0.67 -14.27 -3.12
N LEU A 383 -0.04 -14.46 -4.28
CA LEU A 383 0.52 -13.34 -5.06
C LEU A 383 -0.56 -12.45 -5.67
N LEU A 384 -1.73 -13.00 -5.94
CA LEU A 384 -2.91 -12.27 -6.39
C LEU A 384 -4.00 -12.40 -5.34
N PRO A 385 -4.16 -11.42 -4.41
CA PRO A 385 -5.19 -11.48 -3.38
C PRO A 385 -6.59 -11.38 -3.99
N ASP A 386 -7.55 -11.93 -3.28
CA ASP A 386 -8.98 -11.82 -3.60
C ASP A 386 -9.68 -11.02 -2.47
N PRO A 387 -9.82 -9.69 -2.61
CA PRO A 387 -10.42 -8.85 -1.57
C PRO A 387 -11.86 -9.26 -1.24
N GLY A 388 -12.65 -9.69 -2.24
CA GLY A 388 -14.02 -10.14 -2.01
C GLY A 388 -14.10 -11.38 -1.12
N MET A 389 -13.18 -12.34 -1.29
CA MET A 389 -13.10 -13.49 -0.39
C MET A 389 -12.56 -13.12 0.99
N ILE A 390 -11.59 -12.17 1.07
CA ILE A 390 -11.01 -11.73 2.35
C ILE A 390 -12.11 -11.10 3.21
N GLU A 391 -12.80 -10.11 2.68
CA GLU A 391 -13.84 -9.35 3.40
C GLU A 391 -15.13 -10.17 3.55
N GLY A 392 -15.51 -10.89 2.49
CA GLY A 392 -16.73 -11.70 2.52
C GLY A 392 -16.73 -12.78 3.60
N VAL A 393 -15.58 -13.41 3.86
CA VAL A 393 -15.42 -14.39 4.95
C VAL A 393 -15.52 -13.70 6.32
N ALA A 394 -14.98 -12.50 6.47
CA ALA A 394 -15.05 -11.77 7.73
C ALA A 394 -16.48 -11.29 8.03
N VAL A 395 -17.16 -10.71 7.04
CA VAL A 395 -18.56 -10.27 7.16
C VAL A 395 -19.49 -11.47 7.44
N ALA A 396 -19.32 -12.60 6.74
CA ALA A 396 -20.14 -13.79 6.97
C ALA A 396 -19.93 -14.42 8.33
N ALA A 397 -18.70 -14.34 8.90
CA ALA A 397 -18.38 -14.87 10.23
C ALA A 397 -18.81 -13.93 11.36
N ALA A 398 -18.91 -12.64 11.09
CA ALA A 398 -19.24 -11.60 12.06
C ALA A 398 -20.17 -10.56 11.39
N PRO A 399 -21.44 -10.92 11.12
CA PRO A 399 -22.38 -10.02 10.49
C PRO A 399 -22.61 -8.78 11.35
N GLU A 400 -22.67 -7.63 10.71
CA GLU A 400 -22.97 -6.36 11.37
C GLU A 400 -24.41 -6.38 11.90
N HIS A 401 -24.61 -5.78 13.07
CA HIS A 401 -25.95 -5.55 13.62
C HIS A 401 -26.58 -4.32 12.95
N ASP A 402 -27.00 -4.47 11.68
CA ASP A 402 -27.71 -3.42 10.93
C ASP A 402 -29.25 -3.72 10.95
N VAL A 403 -30.02 -2.78 10.47
CA VAL A 403 -31.48 -2.88 10.31
C VAL A 403 -31.87 -4.01 9.34
N LEU A 404 -31.03 -4.26 8.33
CA LEU A 404 -31.19 -5.34 7.36
C LEU A 404 -29.94 -6.22 7.38
N SER A 405 -30.12 -7.53 7.18
CA SER A 405 -29.03 -8.46 6.96
C SER A 405 -28.36 -8.25 5.59
N GLU A 406 -27.15 -8.76 5.40
CA GLU A 406 -26.41 -8.69 4.13
C GLU A 406 -27.22 -9.30 2.96
N LEU A 407 -28.00 -10.34 3.23
CA LEU A 407 -28.90 -10.94 2.24
C LEU A 407 -30.05 -10.01 1.88
N GLU A 408 -30.67 -9.34 2.85
CA GLU A 408 -31.74 -8.37 2.60
C GLU A 408 -31.22 -7.13 1.88
N TRP A 409 -30.05 -6.63 2.24
CA TRP A 409 -29.39 -5.56 1.50
C TRP A 409 -29.05 -5.97 0.06
N SER A 410 -28.56 -7.20 -0.15
CA SER A 410 -28.28 -7.74 -1.47
C SER A 410 -29.57 -7.94 -2.28
N ARG A 411 -30.67 -8.35 -1.63
CA ARG A 411 -31.99 -8.41 -2.25
C ARG A 411 -32.48 -7.03 -2.69
N ALA A 412 -32.31 -6.01 -1.86
CA ALA A 412 -32.65 -4.65 -2.20
C ALA A 412 -31.82 -4.12 -3.38
N MET A 413 -30.51 -4.38 -3.40
CA MET A 413 -29.64 -4.01 -4.51
C MET A 413 -30.06 -4.70 -5.82
N LEU A 414 -30.54 -5.95 -5.75
CA LEU A 414 -31.05 -6.66 -6.91
C LEU A 414 -32.31 -5.97 -7.48
N GLU A 415 -33.26 -5.57 -6.63
CA GLU A 415 -34.49 -4.86 -7.05
C GLU A 415 -34.19 -3.45 -7.61
N LEU A 416 -33.18 -2.77 -7.04
CA LEU A 416 -32.73 -1.46 -7.52
C LEU A 416 -31.87 -1.54 -8.79
N GLY A 417 -31.52 -2.75 -9.25
CA GLY A 417 -30.66 -2.94 -10.43
C GLY A 417 -29.20 -2.53 -10.24
N ILE A 418 -28.74 -2.42 -8.98
CA ILE A 418 -27.39 -1.98 -8.62
C ILE A 418 -26.54 -3.09 -8.02
N LEU A 419 -27.01 -4.34 -7.97
CA LEU A 419 -26.25 -5.49 -7.48
C LEU A 419 -25.09 -5.78 -8.45
N PRO A 420 -23.82 -5.70 -7.98
CA PRO A 420 -22.65 -5.93 -8.83
C PRO A 420 -22.58 -7.38 -9.31
N LYS A 421 -21.79 -7.63 -10.35
CA LYS A 421 -21.48 -8.99 -10.81
C LYS A 421 -20.52 -9.65 -9.84
N LEU A 422 -20.77 -10.92 -9.49
CA LEU A 422 -19.89 -11.64 -8.54
C LEU A 422 -18.47 -11.82 -9.07
N SER A 423 -18.29 -11.97 -10.39
CA SER A 423 -16.96 -12.03 -11.00
C SER A 423 -16.14 -10.73 -10.81
N SER A 424 -16.80 -9.58 -10.63
CA SER A 424 -16.14 -8.32 -10.24
C SER A 424 -15.84 -8.29 -8.74
N VAL A 425 -16.80 -8.67 -7.90
CA VAL A 425 -16.67 -8.67 -6.44
C VAL A 425 -15.55 -9.60 -5.98
N PHE A 426 -15.45 -10.82 -6.55
CA PHE A 426 -14.42 -11.81 -6.20
C PHE A 426 -13.18 -11.73 -7.09
N SER A 427 -12.71 -10.50 -7.32
CA SER A 427 -11.48 -10.16 -8.04
C SER A 427 -10.96 -8.80 -7.58
N LEU A 428 -9.91 -8.28 -8.22
CA LEU A 428 -9.45 -6.90 -7.99
C LEU A 428 -10.50 -5.84 -8.37
N GLY A 429 -11.56 -6.21 -9.09
CA GLY A 429 -12.72 -5.37 -9.35
C GLY A 429 -13.45 -4.93 -8.07
N PHE A 430 -13.32 -5.68 -6.97
CA PHE A 430 -13.81 -5.29 -5.64
C PHE A 430 -13.39 -3.87 -5.25
N LEU A 431 -12.13 -3.52 -5.51
CA LEU A 431 -11.56 -2.21 -5.17
C LEU A 431 -12.10 -1.05 -6.05
N GLY A 432 -12.77 -1.37 -7.15
CA GLY A 432 -13.38 -0.39 -8.05
C GLY A 432 -14.86 -0.11 -7.76
N GLU A 433 -15.48 -0.89 -6.88
CA GLU A 433 -16.87 -0.72 -6.45
C GLU A 433 -16.95 0.13 -5.16
N ALA A 434 -18.12 0.65 -4.85
CA ALA A 434 -18.34 1.31 -3.56
C ALA A 434 -18.22 0.29 -2.42
N SER A 435 -17.38 0.58 -1.41
CA SER A 435 -17.07 -0.33 -0.29
C SER A 435 -18.32 -0.92 0.34
N SER A 436 -19.32 -0.10 0.68
CA SER A 436 -20.56 -0.56 1.29
C SER A 436 -21.32 -1.62 0.47
N LYS A 437 -21.22 -1.57 -0.88
CA LYS A 437 -21.83 -2.59 -1.75
C LYS A 437 -21.00 -3.85 -1.80
N SER A 438 -19.69 -3.70 -1.98
CA SER A 438 -18.77 -4.83 -2.14
C SER A 438 -18.69 -5.69 -0.90
N TYR A 439 -18.58 -5.08 0.28
CA TYR A 439 -18.56 -5.79 1.57
C TYR A 439 -19.86 -6.56 1.82
N THR A 440 -21.00 -5.88 1.70
CA THR A 440 -22.32 -6.48 1.89
C THR A 440 -22.54 -7.66 0.94
N VAL A 441 -22.27 -7.48 -0.36
CA VAL A 441 -22.49 -8.55 -1.34
C VAL A 441 -21.50 -9.70 -1.15
N ALA A 442 -20.24 -9.41 -0.84
CA ALA A 442 -19.25 -10.45 -0.56
C ALA A 442 -19.65 -11.29 0.66
N GLY A 443 -20.07 -10.64 1.76
CA GLY A 443 -20.58 -11.33 2.97
C GLY A 443 -21.79 -12.19 2.67
N ALA A 444 -22.80 -11.63 2.01
CA ALA A 444 -24.01 -12.35 1.64
C ALA A 444 -23.73 -13.59 0.76
N VAL A 445 -22.84 -13.47 -0.21
CA VAL A 445 -22.46 -14.61 -1.08
C VAL A 445 -21.68 -15.66 -0.33
N VAL A 446 -20.73 -15.26 0.52
CA VAL A 446 -19.98 -16.22 1.34
C VAL A 446 -20.90 -16.94 2.30
N GLN A 447 -21.84 -16.24 2.96
CA GLN A 447 -22.86 -16.87 3.79
C GLN A 447 -23.70 -17.87 2.98
N TYR A 448 -24.21 -17.46 1.82
CA TYR A 448 -24.96 -18.34 0.92
C TYR A 448 -24.15 -19.60 0.54
N LEU A 449 -22.87 -19.48 0.24
CA LEU A 449 -22.00 -20.61 -0.09
C LEU A 449 -21.73 -21.50 1.14
N MET A 450 -21.60 -20.92 2.34
CA MET A 450 -21.47 -21.70 3.57
C MET A 450 -22.72 -22.55 3.83
N ASP A 451 -23.90 -21.98 3.60
CA ASP A 451 -25.19 -22.63 3.83
C ASP A 451 -25.51 -23.72 2.79
N THR A 452 -25.15 -23.47 1.52
CA THR A 452 -25.52 -24.37 0.41
C THR A 452 -24.44 -25.39 0.05
N ALA A 453 -23.17 -25.03 0.14
CA ALA A 453 -22.05 -25.88 -0.23
C ALA A 453 -21.21 -26.35 0.97
N GLY A 454 -21.31 -25.67 2.11
CA GLY A 454 -20.59 -25.96 3.33
C GLY A 454 -19.28 -25.18 3.51
N LYS A 455 -18.90 -24.99 4.77
CA LYS A 455 -17.72 -24.21 5.20
C LYS A 455 -16.40 -24.72 4.60
N ASP A 456 -16.25 -26.04 4.44
CA ASP A 456 -15.04 -26.65 3.84
C ASP A 456 -14.80 -26.19 2.41
N LYS A 457 -15.86 -26.07 1.61
CA LYS A 457 -15.79 -25.62 0.22
C LYS A 457 -15.42 -24.13 0.15
N VAL A 458 -15.98 -23.31 1.03
CA VAL A 458 -15.63 -21.89 1.13
C VAL A 458 -14.16 -21.74 1.53
N ARG A 459 -13.66 -22.53 2.50
CA ARG A 459 -12.23 -22.53 2.85
C ARG A 459 -11.33 -22.96 1.69
N ALA A 460 -11.78 -23.89 0.84
CA ALA A 460 -11.05 -24.28 -0.36
C ALA A 460 -10.96 -23.12 -1.38
N ILE A 461 -12.06 -22.39 -1.60
CA ILE A 461 -12.07 -21.20 -2.46
C ILE A 461 -11.14 -20.12 -1.88
N TYR A 462 -11.20 -19.89 -0.57
CA TYR A 462 -10.30 -18.94 0.10
C TYR A 462 -8.81 -19.28 -0.11
N LYS A 463 -8.45 -20.55 -0.13
CA LYS A 463 -7.10 -21.05 -0.45
C LYS A 463 -6.70 -20.86 -1.92
N GLY A 464 -7.60 -20.36 -2.76
CA GLY A 464 -7.36 -20.16 -4.19
C GLY A 464 -7.77 -21.32 -5.07
N THR A 465 -8.51 -22.31 -4.56
CA THR A 465 -9.14 -23.32 -5.39
C THR A 465 -10.23 -22.66 -6.24
N PRO A 466 -10.22 -22.79 -7.56
CA PRO A 466 -11.28 -22.25 -8.42
C PRO A 466 -12.66 -22.76 -7.98
N PRO A 467 -13.72 -21.93 -8.05
CA PRO A 467 -15.08 -22.36 -7.69
C PRO A 467 -15.55 -23.57 -8.47
N GLU A 468 -15.15 -23.71 -9.73
CA GLU A 468 -15.49 -24.86 -10.60
C GLU A 468 -14.99 -26.19 -10.00
N ILE A 469 -13.86 -26.15 -9.28
CA ILE A 469 -13.28 -27.32 -8.62
C ILE A 469 -13.87 -27.49 -7.22
N ALA A 470 -14.03 -26.40 -6.49
CA ALA A 470 -14.46 -26.45 -5.09
C ALA A 470 -15.95 -26.81 -4.95
N VAL A 471 -16.82 -26.17 -5.75
CA VAL A 471 -18.29 -26.30 -5.69
C VAL A 471 -18.94 -26.75 -6.99
N GLY A 472 -18.14 -27.01 -8.05
CA GLY A 472 -18.64 -27.48 -9.35
C GLY A 472 -19.32 -26.40 -10.20
N GLN A 473 -19.17 -25.13 -9.86
CA GLN A 473 -19.85 -24.02 -10.53
C GLN A 473 -18.88 -22.86 -10.79
N SER A 474 -19.02 -22.18 -11.94
CA SER A 474 -18.30 -20.92 -12.19
C SER A 474 -18.88 -19.76 -11.41
N TRP A 475 -18.14 -18.65 -11.28
CA TRP A 475 -18.67 -17.43 -10.65
C TRP A 475 -19.95 -16.94 -11.34
N ASP A 476 -20.10 -17.08 -12.65
CA ASP A 476 -21.31 -16.70 -13.36
C ASP A 476 -22.51 -17.61 -13.02
N ALA A 477 -22.26 -18.91 -12.85
CA ALA A 477 -23.29 -19.86 -12.41
C ALA A 477 -23.71 -19.59 -10.94
N ILE A 478 -22.74 -19.31 -10.06
CA ILE A 478 -23.01 -18.89 -8.67
C ILE A 478 -23.79 -17.57 -8.64
N ASP A 479 -23.45 -16.59 -9.49
CA ASP A 479 -24.18 -15.32 -9.59
C ASP A 479 -25.64 -15.55 -9.97
N ALA A 480 -25.89 -16.38 -10.96
CA ALA A 480 -27.26 -16.74 -11.38
C ALA A 480 -28.04 -17.43 -10.26
N ALA A 481 -27.42 -18.41 -9.58
CA ALA A 481 -28.05 -19.13 -8.46
C ALA A 481 -28.31 -18.23 -7.26
N PHE A 482 -27.35 -17.37 -6.90
CA PHE A 482 -27.50 -16.40 -5.82
C PHE A 482 -28.61 -15.38 -6.11
N ARG A 483 -28.69 -14.83 -7.31
CA ARG A 483 -29.80 -13.93 -7.72
C ARG A 483 -31.16 -14.64 -7.68
N ALA A 484 -31.22 -15.93 -8.04
CA ALA A 484 -32.43 -16.73 -7.90
C ALA A 484 -32.80 -16.92 -6.44
N HIS A 485 -31.84 -17.25 -5.58
CA HIS A 485 -32.03 -17.36 -4.12
C HIS A 485 -32.53 -16.04 -3.51
N LEU A 486 -31.90 -14.91 -3.82
CA LEU A 486 -32.35 -13.60 -3.34
C LEU A 486 -33.81 -13.33 -3.67
N ARG A 487 -34.32 -13.74 -4.84
CA ARG A 487 -35.73 -13.54 -5.24
C ARG A 487 -36.71 -14.36 -4.38
N THR A 488 -36.27 -15.41 -3.69
CA THR A 488 -37.10 -16.20 -2.80
C THR A 488 -37.26 -15.59 -1.41
N LEU A 489 -36.38 -14.63 -1.05
CA LEU A 489 -36.43 -14.01 0.28
C LEU A 489 -37.63 -13.08 0.39
N PRO A 490 -38.30 -13.03 1.58
CA PRO A 490 -39.36 -12.04 1.84
C PRO A 490 -38.81 -10.62 1.62
N PHE A 491 -39.60 -9.77 0.97
CA PHE A 491 -39.21 -8.41 0.66
C PHE A 491 -40.39 -7.45 0.66
N SER A 492 -40.34 -6.41 1.48
CA SER A 492 -41.40 -5.45 1.63
C SER A 492 -41.14 -4.17 0.82
N PRO A 493 -42.19 -3.44 0.42
CA PRO A 493 -42.04 -2.11 -0.16
C PRO A 493 -41.31 -1.12 0.75
N ASP A 494 -41.50 -1.23 2.07
CA ASP A 494 -40.80 -0.37 3.06
C ASP A 494 -39.32 -0.65 3.10
N THR A 495 -38.90 -1.93 3.02
CA THR A 495 -37.50 -2.34 2.90
C THR A 495 -36.87 -1.74 1.64
N LEU A 496 -37.58 -1.77 0.52
CA LEU A 496 -37.13 -1.16 -0.73
C LEU A 496 -36.96 0.35 -0.61
N ALA A 497 -37.96 1.03 -0.01
CA ALA A 497 -37.91 2.49 0.19
C ALA A 497 -36.73 2.89 1.10
N TYR A 498 -36.51 2.14 2.18
CA TYR A 498 -35.39 2.34 3.09
C TYR A 498 -34.03 2.16 2.39
N ALA A 499 -33.87 1.07 1.66
CA ALA A 499 -32.66 0.79 0.89
C ALA A 499 -32.40 1.84 -0.20
N LYS A 500 -33.44 2.25 -0.92
CA LYS A 500 -33.33 3.32 -1.92
C LYS A 500 -32.86 4.62 -1.29
N ALA A 501 -33.42 5.01 -0.15
CA ALA A 501 -33.00 6.22 0.56
C ALA A 501 -31.52 6.17 1.00
N ARG A 502 -31.00 4.98 1.36
CA ARG A 502 -29.57 4.80 1.69
C ARG A 502 -28.66 4.91 0.45
N PHE A 503 -29.02 4.25 -0.66
CA PHE A 503 -28.19 4.22 -1.86
C PHE A 503 -28.30 5.48 -2.74
N ASP A 504 -29.39 6.25 -2.63
CA ASP A 504 -29.58 7.54 -3.33
C ASP A 504 -28.86 8.70 -2.62
N ARG A 505 -28.36 8.50 -1.39
CA ARG A 505 -27.56 9.54 -0.73
C ARG A 505 -26.29 9.76 -1.53
N PRO A 506 -25.96 11.03 -1.89
CA PRO A 506 -24.64 11.32 -2.46
C PRO A 506 -23.60 10.77 -1.48
N ALA A 507 -22.60 10.06 -2.00
CA ALA A 507 -21.49 9.60 -1.19
C ALA A 507 -20.88 10.83 -0.49
N ASP A 508 -21.26 11.05 0.76
CA ASP A 508 -20.65 12.09 1.57
C ASP A 508 -19.21 11.66 1.78
N ARG A 509 -18.26 12.51 1.37
CA ARG A 509 -16.80 12.25 1.49
C ARG A 509 -16.35 12.00 2.93
N LYS A 510 -17.23 12.14 3.91
CA LYS A 510 -17.01 11.86 5.35
C LYS A 510 -17.60 10.52 5.82
N SER A 511 -18.37 9.83 5.02
CA SER A 511 -19.03 8.56 5.39
C SER A 511 -18.47 7.34 4.67
N VAL A 512 -17.22 7.40 4.25
CA VAL A 512 -16.42 6.22 3.92
C VAL A 512 -15.73 5.82 5.21
N VAL A 513 -16.44 5.13 6.07
CA VAL A 513 -15.94 4.39 7.22
C VAL A 513 -16.00 2.94 6.83
#